data_2820903cf33c604e967f5c3011d43471
#
_entry.id   2820903cf33c604e967f5c3011d43471
#
_cell.length_a   1.000
_cell.length_b   1.000
_cell.length_c   1.000
_cell.angle_alpha   90.00
_cell.angle_beta   90.00
_cell.angle_gamma   90.00
#
_symmetry.space_group_name_H-M   'P 1'
#
loop_
_entity.id
_entity.type
_entity.pdbx_description
1 polymer ?
#
loop_
_entity_poly.entity_id
_entity_poly.type
_entity_poly.pdbx_seq_one_letter_code
_entity_poly.pdbx_strand_id
1 'polypeptide(L)'
;MSLGNIPQAVGEPDGDEHPLSNPWCTAATKPVPQKISRFASPESMLAPMGDSPAVPITIRNTWKAVVDHARRYQDFTYVYPVISRRSRGLSIGVNLNPDTQCNFDCVYCEVDRTTPGKARDVRLDQVRDELRWLIDHALSGGLGLEAKFNDAPPEVSRIVRDVAFSGDGEPTMVSNFDECVEVVANVLREKGLSETKIVLITDSAGLDKVSVRRGVSLMDAHHGEVWAKLDAGTEEYYRHINRSSVRFDRILSNLLETARVRPIVIQSLFLKTHGQPMSSIELEAYCGRLNQIRDGGGTLREVHAYTLARPTPEAWATRLSAEELSAVAETIRAQTGLRVEEFP
;
A
#
# COMPACT_ATOMS: atom_id res chain seq x y z
N MET A 1 64.74 24.90 3.97
CA MET A 1 65.33 24.86 2.65
C MET A 1 64.25 24.37 1.72
N SER A 2 63.72 25.05 0.81
CA SER A 2 63.88 26.18 -0.05
C SER A 2 62.56 26.30 -0.82
N LEU A 3 61.91 27.34 -0.66
CA LEU A 3 61.18 28.30 -1.43
C LEU A 3 61.41 28.27 -2.97
N GLY A 4 60.39 28.51 -3.74
CA GLY A 4 60.45 28.92 -5.12
C GLY A 4 59.07 28.78 -5.77
N ASN A 5 58.28 29.70 -5.84
CA ASN A 5 58.04 30.92 -6.63
C ASN A 5 56.93 30.73 -7.66
N ILE A 6 55.89 31.55 -7.49
CA ILE A 6 54.87 31.97 -8.45
C ILE A 6 55.47 32.89 -9.50
N PRO A 7 54.95 33.02 -10.68
CA PRO A 7 54.60 34.33 -11.15
C PRO A 7 53.17 34.52 -11.66
N GLN A 8 52.72 35.73 -11.43
CA GLN A 8 51.49 36.40 -11.85
C GLN A 8 51.58 36.90 -13.30
N ALA A 9 50.40 37.00 -13.88
CA ALA A 9 49.74 38.15 -14.50
C ALA A 9 49.96 38.44 -16.00
N VAL A 10 48.83 38.83 -16.54
CA VAL A 10 48.48 39.95 -17.46
C VAL A 10 48.05 39.59 -18.87
N GLY A 11 46.84 40.07 -19.20
CA GLY A 11 46.49 40.50 -20.53
C GLY A 11 45.11 40.11 -21.07
N GLU A 12 44.09 40.91 -20.79
CA GLU A 12 42.98 41.10 -21.76
C GLU A 12 43.50 41.95 -22.93
N PRO A 13 42.94 41.81 -24.16
CA PRO A 13 41.89 42.75 -24.55
C PRO A 13 40.78 42.20 -25.49
N ASP A 14 39.65 42.82 -25.33
CA ASP A 14 38.64 43.27 -26.27
C ASP A 14 38.44 42.59 -27.64
N GLY A 15 37.16 42.31 -27.96
CA GLY A 15 36.63 42.59 -29.29
C GLY A 15 35.79 41.51 -29.96
N ASP A 16 34.55 41.89 -30.16
CA ASP A 16 33.67 41.56 -31.28
C ASP A 16 32.62 40.47 -31.13
N GLU A 17 31.41 40.99 -31.03
CA GLU A 17 30.11 40.38 -31.27
C GLU A 17 30.01 39.71 -32.62
N HIS A 18 29.51 38.47 -32.65
CA HIS A 18 28.61 38.00 -33.71
C HIS A 18 27.72 36.85 -33.21
N PRO A 19 26.42 36.91 -33.49
CA PRO A 19 25.47 35.89 -33.00
C PRO A 19 25.46 34.71 -33.95
N LEU A 20 25.86 33.53 -33.46
CA LEU A 20 25.60 32.25 -34.15
C LEU A 20 24.26 31.67 -33.68
N SER A 21 23.33 31.72 -34.59
CA SER A 21 22.03 31.08 -34.56
C SER A 21 22.14 29.56 -34.29
N ASN A 22 21.47 29.12 -33.25
CA ASN A 22 21.36 27.71 -32.89
C ASN A 22 20.15 27.09 -33.60
N PRO A 23 20.30 26.13 -34.55
CA PRO A 23 19.19 25.62 -35.36
C PRO A 23 18.49 24.38 -34.79
N TRP A 24 18.43 24.17 -33.47
CA TRP A 24 17.77 23.01 -32.83
C TRP A 24 16.74 23.36 -31.78
N CYS A 25 15.84 24.27 -32.09
CA CYS A 25 14.67 24.56 -31.24
C CYS A 25 13.39 24.59 -32.08
N THR A 26 12.95 23.42 -32.59
CA THR A 26 11.56 23.19 -32.97
C THR A 26 11.23 21.72 -32.82
N ALA A 27 11.05 21.28 -31.57
CA ALA A 27 10.29 20.05 -31.29
C ALA A 27 8.84 20.47 -31.06
N ALA A 28 8.05 20.36 -32.11
CA ALA A 28 6.61 20.54 -32.06
C ALA A 28 5.99 19.55 -31.07
N THR A 29 5.36 20.08 -30.03
CA THR A 29 4.45 19.35 -29.17
C THR A 29 3.27 18.83 -30.02
N LYS A 30 3.19 17.52 -30.19
CA LYS A 30 2.01 16.89 -30.79
C LYS A 30 0.80 17.10 -29.88
N PRO A 31 -0.32 17.58 -30.40
CA PRO A 31 -1.54 17.70 -29.59
C PRO A 31 -2.07 16.30 -29.25
N VAL A 32 -2.44 16.13 -27.98
CA VAL A 32 -3.20 14.99 -27.48
C VAL A 32 -4.51 14.89 -28.27
N PRO A 33 -4.91 13.72 -28.78
CA PRO A 33 -6.15 13.60 -29.54
C PRO A 33 -7.37 13.80 -28.63
N GLN A 34 -8.02 14.94 -28.75
CA GLN A 34 -9.37 15.17 -28.23
C GLN A 34 -10.36 14.36 -29.08
N LYS A 35 -10.71 13.17 -28.63
CA LYS A 35 -11.99 12.54 -29.00
C LYS A 35 -12.89 12.50 -27.78
N ILE A 36 -13.46 13.62 -27.44
CA ILE A 36 -14.61 13.68 -26.57
C ILE A 36 -15.84 13.71 -27.47
N SER A 37 -16.47 12.55 -27.66
CA SER A 37 -17.81 12.46 -28.19
C SER A 37 -18.78 13.04 -27.16
N ARG A 38 -19.71 13.85 -27.64
CA ARG A 38 -20.76 14.55 -26.89
C ARG A 38 -21.52 13.55 -25.99
N PHE A 39 -21.33 13.65 -24.69
CA PHE A 39 -22.23 13.08 -23.70
C PHE A 39 -22.97 14.23 -23.03
N ALA A 40 -24.29 14.00 -22.81
CA ALA A 40 -25.22 14.94 -22.21
C ALA A 40 -24.72 15.44 -20.85
N SER A 41 -25.04 16.70 -20.53
CA SER A 41 -24.69 17.38 -19.29
C SER A 41 -25.11 16.60 -18.04
N PRO A 42 -24.27 16.58 -16.97
CA PRO A 42 -24.49 15.78 -15.75
C PRO A 42 -25.57 16.28 -14.79
N GLU A 43 -26.30 17.34 -15.13
CA GLU A 43 -27.20 18.02 -14.16
C GLU A 43 -28.53 17.31 -13.86
N SER A 44 -28.83 16.17 -14.46
CA SER A 44 -30.15 15.53 -14.27
C SER A 44 -30.18 14.22 -13.49
N MET A 45 -29.06 13.77 -12.84
CA MET A 45 -29.01 12.46 -12.13
C MET A 45 -28.56 12.52 -10.66
N LEU A 46 -28.56 13.66 -10.03
CA LEU A 46 -28.32 13.76 -8.59
C LEU A 46 -29.66 13.85 -7.85
N ALA A 47 -30.32 12.70 -7.66
CA ALA A 47 -31.30 12.57 -6.60
C ALA A 47 -30.54 12.51 -5.25
N PRO A 48 -30.95 13.28 -4.21
CA PRO A 48 -30.33 13.19 -2.88
C PRO A 48 -30.59 11.78 -2.32
N MET A 49 -29.50 11.07 -1.99
CA MET A 49 -29.58 9.80 -1.26
C MET A 49 -30.08 10.12 0.15
N GLY A 50 -31.34 9.74 0.43
CA GLY A 50 -31.88 9.84 1.76
C GLY A 50 -31.08 8.97 2.76
N ASP A 51 -31.01 9.42 4.03
CA ASP A 51 -30.44 8.74 5.19
C ASP A 51 -31.20 7.42 5.50
N SER A 52 -31.01 6.42 4.67
CA SER A 52 -31.35 5.04 5.06
C SER A 52 -30.12 4.42 5.71
N PRO A 53 -30.27 3.76 6.88
CA PRO A 53 -29.13 3.08 7.50
C PRO A 53 -28.54 2.09 6.50
N ALA A 54 -27.27 2.31 6.15
CA ALA A 54 -26.57 1.53 5.16
C ALA A 54 -26.56 0.05 5.62
N VAL A 55 -27.31 -0.81 4.94
CA VAL A 55 -27.23 -2.26 5.15
C VAL A 55 -25.76 -2.68 4.97
N PRO A 56 -25.18 -3.39 5.95
CA PRO A 56 -23.78 -3.80 5.82
C PRO A 56 -23.60 -4.68 4.57
N ILE A 57 -22.85 -4.19 3.60
CA ILE A 57 -22.60 -4.93 2.37
C ILE A 57 -21.58 -6.03 2.67
N THR A 58 -21.98 -7.28 2.43
CA THR A 58 -21.08 -8.43 2.52
C THR A 58 -20.29 -8.56 1.23
N ILE A 59 -18.96 -8.43 1.31
CA ILE A 59 -18.06 -8.61 0.17
C ILE A 59 -18.01 -10.10 -0.22
N ARG A 60 -18.30 -10.40 -1.49
CA ARG A 60 -18.26 -11.77 -1.99
C ARG A 60 -16.91 -12.07 -2.64
N ASN A 61 -16.28 -13.17 -2.22
CA ASN A 61 -15.00 -13.62 -2.76
C ASN A 61 -15.07 -14.02 -4.25
N THR A 62 -16.27 -14.10 -4.84
CA THR A 62 -16.50 -14.45 -6.24
C THR A 62 -16.51 -13.25 -7.19
N TRP A 63 -16.58 -12.02 -6.67
CA TRP A 63 -16.55 -10.83 -7.53
C TRP A 63 -15.19 -10.67 -8.20
N LYS A 64 -15.20 -10.33 -9.49
CA LYS A 64 -13.97 -10.16 -10.29
C LYS A 64 -13.00 -9.19 -9.66
N ALA A 65 -13.49 -8.04 -9.17
CA ALA A 65 -12.67 -7.02 -8.52
C ALA A 65 -12.09 -7.46 -7.17
N VAL A 66 -12.61 -8.55 -6.57
CA VAL A 66 -12.04 -9.16 -5.35
C VAL A 66 -10.99 -10.21 -5.71
N VAL A 67 -11.17 -10.91 -6.82
CA VAL A 67 -10.26 -11.97 -7.29
C VAL A 67 -9.08 -11.39 -8.07
N ASP A 68 -9.36 -10.40 -8.94
CA ASP A 68 -8.34 -9.71 -9.73
C ASP A 68 -7.73 -8.56 -8.93
N HIS A 69 -6.54 -8.78 -8.39
CA HIS A 69 -5.74 -7.79 -7.68
C HIS A 69 -4.64 -7.20 -8.55
N ALA A 70 -4.83 -7.12 -9.87
CA ALA A 70 -3.91 -6.39 -10.73
C ALA A 70 -3.70 -4.99 -10.15
N ARG A 71 -2.45 -4.68 -9.81
CA ARG A 71 -2.04 -3.39 -9.24
C ARG A 71 -1.74 -2.39 -10.35
N ARG A 72 -2.41 -2.57 -11.47
CA ARG A 72 -2.33 -1.72 -12.66
C ARG A 72 -3.75 -1.34 -13.06
N TYR A 73 -3.92 -0.09 -13.38
CA TYR A 73 -5.20 0.44 -13.82
C TYR A 73 -4.99 1.42 -14.96
N GLN A 74 -5.52 1.12 -16.13
CA GLN A 74 -5.29 1.90 -17.34
C GLN A 74 -3.78 2.14 -17.59
N ASP A 75 -3.39 3.38 -17.87
CA ASP A 75 -2.00 3.80 -18.05
C ASP A 75 -1.38 4.37 -16.74
N PHE A 76 -2.01 4.13 -15.60
CA PHE A 76 -1.55 4.64 -14.32
C PHE A 76 -0.31 3.89 -13.82
N THR A 77 0.58 4.63 -13.18
CA THR A 77 1.81 4.09 -12.62
C THR A 77 1.64 3.71 -11.15
N TYR A 78 0.91 4.54 -10.39
CA TYR A 78 0.87 4.45 -8.94
C TYR A 78 -0.49 4.03 -8.40
N VAL A 79 -1.59 4.44 -9.03
CA VAL A 79 -2.92 4.34 -8.39
C VAL A 79 -3.78 3.29 -9.06
N TYR A 80 -4.44 2.45 -8.25
CA TYR A 80 -5.28 1.37 -8.75
C TYR A 80 -6.47 1.07 -7.82
N PRO A 81 -7.65 0.70 -8.35
CA PRO A 81 -8.82 0.35 -7.54
C PRO A 81 -8.88 -1.15 -7.23
N VAL A 82 -9.28 -1.49 -6.01
CA VAL A 82 -9.61 -2.86 -5.59
C VAL A 82 -10.86 -2.89 -4.73
N ILE A 83 -11.63 -3.97 -4.79
CA ILE A 83 -12.64 -4.25 -3.77
C ILE A 83 -11.97 -5.05 -2.66
N SER A 84 -11.75 -4.39 -1.53
CA SER A 84 -11.05 -4.95 -0.38
C SER A 84 -12.03 -5.65 0.56
N ARG A 85 -11.75 -6.93 0.90
CA ARG A 85 -12.48 -7.66 1.91
C ARG A 85 -12.30 -7.03 3.30
N ARG A 86 -11.08 -6.60 3.60
CA ARG A 86 -10.71 -5.98 4.89
C ARG A 86 -11.33 -4.60 5.07
N SER A 87 -11.32 -3.79 4.02
CA SER A 87 -11.94 -2.44 4.05
C SER A 87 -13.45 -2.49 3.80
N ARG A 88 -13.99 -3.64 3.41
CA ARG A 88 -15.41 -3.88 3.12
C ARG A 88 -15.99 -2.93 2.06
N GLY A 89 -15.23 -2.74 0.97
CA GLY A 89 -15.63 -1.89 -0.15
C GLY A 89 -14.45 -1.46 -1.00
N LEU A 90 -14.63 -0.36 -1.73
CA LEU A 90 -13.59 0.18 -2.60
C LEU A 90 -12.42 0.70 -1.76
N SER A 91 -11.25 0.15 -1.99
CA SER A 91 -9.96 0.64 -1.52
C SER A 91 -9.18 1.13 -2.73
N ILE A 92 -8.58 2.30 -2.64
CA ILE A 92 -7.69 2.82 -3.68
C ILE A 92 -6.26 2.56 -3.24
N GLY A 93 -5.57 1.67 -3.95
CA GLY A 93 -4.17 1.38 -3.69
C GLY A 93 -3.25 2.45 -4.28
N VAL A 94 -2.24 2.85 -3.53
CA VAL A 94 -1.14 3.71 -3.97
C VAL A 94 0.15 2.89 -3.92
N ASN A 95 0.60 2.44 -5.09
CA ASN A 95 1.81 1.64 -5.28
C ASN A 95 3.02 2.57 -5.40
N LEU A 96 3.75 2.78 -4.31
CA LEU A 96 4.96 3.59 -4.32
C LEU A 96 6.18 2.86 -4.92
N ASN A 97 6.07 1.55 -5.16
CA ASN A 97 7.15 0.69 -5.62
C ASN A 97 6.83 0.01 -6.96
N PRO A 98 6.56 0.75 -8.04
CA PRO A 98 6.37 0.15 -9.36
C PRO A 98 7.63 -0.56 -9.88
N ASP A 99 8.76 -0.38 -9.18
CA ASP A 99 10.03 -1.07 -9.36
C ASP A 99 10.11 -2.42 -8.65
N THR A 100 9.05 -2.84 -7.98
CA THR A 100 8.92 -4.10 -7.23
C THR A 100 9.87 -4.26 -6.04
N GLN A 101 10.51 -3.18 -5.55
CA GLN A 101 11.44 -3.26 -4.42
C GLN A 101 10.72 -3.54 -3.09
N CYS A 102 11.24 -4.52 -2.34
CA CYS A 102 10.73 -4.91 -1.04
C CYS A 102 11.88 -5.44 -0.16
N ASN A 103 11.75 -5.27 1.13
CA ASN A 103 12.66 -5.83 2.13
C ASN A 103 12.47 -7.35 2.33
N PHE A 104 11.31 -7.86 1.89
CA PHE A 104 10.91 -9.26 2.01
C PHE A 104 10.83 -9.92 0.63
N ASP A 105 11.03 -11.24 0.62
CA ASP A 105 10.78 -12.12 -0.52
C ASP A 105 9.86 -13.25 -0.08
N CYS A 106 8.67 -12.88 0.42
CA CYS A 106 7.73 -13.82 1.00
C CYS A 106 7.34 -14.93 0.03
N VAL A 107 7.33 -16.19 0.51
CA VAL A 107 6.97 -17.38 -0.28
C VAL A 107 5.57 -17.32 -0.91
N TYR A 108 4.72 -16.45 -0.40
CA TYR A 108 3.37 -16.22 -0.86
C TYR A 108 3.20 -14.90 -1.67
N CYS A 109 4.30 -14.23 -1.99
CA CYS A 109 4.23 -12.97 -2.71
C CYS A 109 3.82 -13.19 -4.16
N GLU A 110 2.77 -12.50 -4.59
CA GLU A 110 2.27 -12.58 -5.97
C GLU A 110 2.99 -11.63 -6.93
N VAL A 111 3.94 -10.85 -6.43
CA VAL A 111 4.74 -9.93 -7.24
C VAL A 111 5.88 -10.70 -7.88
N ASP A 112 5.97 -10.64 -9.20
CA ASP A 112 7.14 -11.14 -9.91
C ASP A 112 8.37 -10.29 -9.59
N ARG A 113 9.35 -10.88 -8.90
CA ARG A 113 10.62 -10.25 -8.55
C ARG A 113 11.79 -10.78 -9.36
N THR A 114 11.54 -11.67 -10.33
CA THR A 114 12.59 -12.22 -11.20
C THR A 114 13.14 -11.16 -12.16
N THR A 115 12.33 -10.15 -12.50
CA THR A 115 12.72 -9.01 -13.31
C THR A 115 12.73 -7.76 -12.44
N PRO A 116 13.88 -7.35 -11.89
CA PRO A 116 13.96 -6.15 -11.06
C PRO A 116 13.56 -4.92 -11.87
N GLY A 117 12.63 -4.14 -11.33
CA GLY A 117 12.35 -2.81 -11.83
C GLY A 117 13.53 -1.87 -11.58
N LYS A 118 13.57 -0.75 -12.29
CA LYS A 118 14.53 0.31 -11.99
C LYS A 118 13.95 1.17 -10.88
N ALA A 119 14.71 1.33 -9.80
CA ALA A 119 14.36 2.28 -8.74
C ALA A 119 14.11 3.67 -9.35
N ARG A 120 12.98 4.24 -8.99
CA ARG A 120 12.58 5.59 -9.45
C ARG A 120 12.08 6.37 -8.25
N ASP A 121 12.40 7.65 -8.24
CA ASP A 121 11.76 8.57 -7.31
C ASP A 121 10.26 8.62 -7.57
N VAL A 122 9.47 8.66 -6.51
CA VAL A 122 8.02 8.79 -6.61
C VAL A 122 7.68 10.17 -7.14
N ARG A 123 6.93 10.22 -8.22
CA ARG A 123 6.45 11.46 -8.81
C ARG A 123 5.14 11.89 -8.14
N LEU A 124 5.27 12.80 -7.20
CA LEU A 124 4.15 13.28 -6.37
C LEU A 124 3.03 13.93 -7.19
N ASP A 125 3.38 14.65 -8.26
CA ASP A 125 2.44 15.23 -9.21
C ASP A 125 1.59 14.16 -9.90
N GLN A 126 2.22 13.07 -10.30
CA GLN A 126 1.54 11.95 -10.96
C GLN A 126 0.66 11.17 -9.97
N VAL A 127 1.13 10.90 -8.75
CA VAL A 127 0.31 10.28 -7.69
C VAL A 127 -0.95 11.11 -7.44
N ARG A 128 -0.80 12.44 -7.32
CA ARG A 128 -1.91 13.37 -7.12
C ARG A 128 -2.93 13.29 -8.26
N ASP A 129 -2.46 13.37 -9.50
CA ASP A 129 -3.33 13.48 -10.67
C ASP A 129 -4.06 12.17 -10.95
N GLU A 130 -3.38 11.02 -10.81
CA GLU A 130 -3.98 9.68 -10.90
C GLU A 130 -5.02 9.46 -9.79
N LEU A 131 -4.71 9.85 -8.55
CA LEU A 131 -5.63 9.70 -7.42
C LEU A 131 -6.88 10.56 -7.58
N ARG A 132 -6.74 11.81 -7.99
CA ARG A 132 -7.86 12.72 -8.28
C ARG A 132 -8.79 12.13 -9.33
N TRP A 133 -8.20 11.67 -10.42
CA TRP A 133 -8.97 11.09 -11.52
C TRP A 133 -9.74 9.85 -11.06
N LEU A 134 -9.08 8.92 -10.36
CA LEU A 134 -9.70 7.67 -9.93
C LEU A 134 -10.82 7.91 -8.91
N ILE A 135 -10.64 8.84 -7.98
CA ILE A 135 -11.70 9.23 -7.03
C ILE A 135 -12.91 9.78 -7.79
N ASP A 136 -12.71 10.72 -8.71
CA ASP A 136 -13.81 11.30 -9.50
C ASP A 136 -14.54 10.23 -10.32
N HIS A 137 -13.79 9.32 -10.93
CA HIS A 137 -14.34 8.21 -11.70
C HIS A 137 -15.14 7.22 -10.82
N ALA A 138 -14.66 6.93 -9.62
CA ALA A 138 -15.39 6.10 -8.66
C ALA A 138 -16.69 6.77 -8.19
N LEU A 139 -16.61 8.01 -7.74
CA LEU A 139 -17.76 8.77 -7.23
C LEU A 139 -18.85 8.98 -8.29
N SER A 140 -18.47 9.19 -9.55
CA SER A 140 -19.41 9.27 -10.67
C SER A 140 -20.07 7.92 -11.01
N GLY A 141 -19.56 6.82 -10.48
CA GLY A 141 -20.05 5.47 -10.76
C GLY A 141 -19.39 4.83 -11.99
N GLY A 142 -18.37 5.46 -12.57
CA GLY A 142 -17.67 4.94 -13.76
C GLY A 142 -17.05 3.58 -13.55
N LEU A 143 -16.48 3.30 -12.37
CA LEU A 143 -15.94 1.98 -12.04
C LEU A 143 -16.97 0.88 -12.15
N GLY A 144 -18.22 1.11 -11.71
CA GLY A 144 -19.29 0.12 -11.77
C GLY A 144 -19.71 -0.28 -13.20
N LEU A 145 -19.33 0.51 -14.21
CA LEU A 145 -19.56 0.21 -15.62
C LEU A 145 -18.44 -0.65 -16.24
N GLU A 146 -17.31 -0.78 -15.56
CA GLU A 146 -16.18 -1.55 -16.04
C GLU A 146 -16.38 -3.05 -15.82
N ALA A 147 -15.87 -3.87 -16.75
CA ALA A 147 -16.01 -5.33 -16.72
C ALA A 147 -15.45 -5.98 -15.43
N LYS A 148 -14.47 -5.35 -14.80
CA LYS A 148 -13.87 -5.80 -13.54
C LYS A 148 -14.80 -5.59 -12.33
N PHE A 149 -15.65 -4.56 -12.34
CA PHE A 149 -16.44 -4.12 -11.18
C PHE A 149 -17.94 -4.33 -11.35
N ASN A 150 -18.41 -4.68 -12.55
CA ASN A 150 -19.84 -4.70 -12.89
C ASN A 150 -20.63 -5.88 -12.30
N ASP A 151 -19.98 -6.84 -11.64
CA ASP A 151 -20.60 -7.96 -10.94
C ASP A 151 -20.77 -7.70 -9.43
N ALA A 152 -20.31 -6.55 -8.94
CA ALA A 152 -20.55 -6.06 -7.59
C ALA A 152 -21.68 -5.01 -7.57
N PRO A 153 -22.41 -4.86 -6.44
CA PRO A 153 -23.35 -3.77 -6.29
C PRO A 153 -22.69 -2.40 -6.54
N PRO A 154 -23.38 -1.47 -7.23
CA PRO A 154 -22.79 -0.15 -7.58
C PRO A 154 -22.26 0.62 -6.37
N GLU A 155 -22.88 0.47 -5.20
CA GLU A 155 -22.48 1.16 -3.97
C GLU A 155 -21.08 0.73 -3.51
N VAL A 156 -20.69 -0.53 -3.79
CA VAL A 156 -19.38 -1.07 -3.41
C VAL A 156 -18.25 -0.37 -4.15
N SER A 157 -18.45 0.00 -5.42
CA SER A 157 -17.46 0.65 -6.26
C SER A 157 -17.51 2.18 -6.24
N ARG A 158 -18.54 2.77 -5.60
CA ARG A 158 -18.72 4.23 -5.51
C ARG A 158 -18.29 4.84 -4.18
N ILE A 159 -18.25 4.02 -3.11
CA ILE A 159 -17.89 4.51 -1.77
C ILE A 159 -16.43 4.15 -1.50
N VAL A 160 -15.55 5.15 -1.54
CA VAL A 160 -14.14 5.00 -1.20
C VAL A 160 -14.01 4.79 0.31
N ARG A 161 -13.60 3.58 0.74
CA ARG A 161 -13.43 3.21 2.14
C ARG A 161 -12.09 3.64 2.70
N ASP A 162 -11.06 3.50 1.90
CA ASP A 162 -9.71 3.94 2.23
C ASP A 162 -8.87 4.23 0.99
N VAL A 163 -7.77 4.93 1.21
CA VAL A 163 -6.63 5.02 0.30
C VAL A 163 -5.47 4.32 1.00
N ALA A 164 -4.97 3.23 0.39
CA ALA A 164 -3.98 2.37 1.00
C ALA A 164 -2.62 2.47 0.31
N PHE A 165 -1.59 2.85 1.04
CA PHE A 165 -0.21 2.66 0.59
C PHE A 165 0.10 1.18 0.61
N SER A 166 0.04 0.56 -0.56
CA SER A 166 0.26 -0.86 -0.80
C SER A 166 0.58 -1.07 -2.27
N GLY A 167 1.23 -2.16 -2.62
CA GLY A 167 1.53 -2.37 -4.03
C GLY A 167 2.53 -3.50 -4.28
N ASP A 168 3.40 -3.29 -5.26
CA ASP A 168 4.35 -4.28 -5.73
C ASP A 168 5.60 -4.38 -4.85
N GLY A 169 5.76 -3.50 -3.85
CA GLY A 169 6.88 -3.50 -2.93
C GLY A 169 6.52 -3.01 -1.54
N GLU A 170 7.52 -2.56 -0.80
CA GLU A 170 7.35 -2.04 0.55
C GLU A 170 7.28 -0.50 0.54
N PRO A 171 6.13 0.10 0.89
CA PRO A 171 5.94 1.55 0.83
C PRO A 171 6.93 2.35 1.67
N THR A 172 7.39 1.79 2.80
CA THR A 172 8.33 2.48 3.68
C THR A 172 9.77 2.49 3.16
N MET A 173 10.03 1.90 1.98
CA MET A 173 11.34 1.99 1.34
C MET A 173 11.60 3.32 0.68
N VAL A 174 10.57 4.03 0.22
CA VAL A 174 10.75 5.34 -0.42
C VAL A 174 11.21 6.40 0.57
N SER A 175 12.07 7.31 0.12
CA SER A 175 12.70 8.31 0.99
C SER A 175 11.75 9.41 1.44
N ASN A 176 10.79 9.76 0.59
CA ASN A 176 9.82 10.84 0.75
C ASN A 176 8.40 10.32 1.05
N PHE A 177 8.30 9.29 1.90
CA PHE A 177 7.02 8.69 2.28
C PHE A 177 6.03 9.71 2.89
N ASP A 178 6.53 10.60 3.73
CA ASP A 178 5.73 11.68 4.34
C ASP A 178 5.11 12.63 3.32
N GLU A 179 5.84 13.00 2.27
CA GLU A 179 5.33 13.83 1.17
C GLU A 179 4.24 13.08 0.37
N CYS A 180 4.39 11.76 0.18
CA CYS A 180 3.35 10.93 -0.45
C CYS A 180 2.06 10.94 0.39
N VAL A 181 2.18 10.82 1.72
CA VAL A 181 1.02 10.90 2.64
C VAL A 181 0.35 12.27 2.56
N GLU A 182 1.13 13.35 2.53
CA GLU A 182 0.61 14.70 2.41
C GLU A 182 -0.17 14.90 1.11
N VAL A 183 0.32 14.38 -0.01
CA VAL A 183 -0.38 14.40 -1.30
C VAL A 183 -1.73 13.70 -1.19
N VAL A 184 -1.78 12.49 -0.63
CA VAL A 184 -3.04 11.74 -0.46
C VAL A 184 -4.01 12.49 0.44
N ALA A 185 -3.55 13.00 1.59
CA ALA A 185 -4.38 13.76 2.53
C ALA A 185 -4.97 15.02 1.89
N ASN A 186 -4.17 15.74 1.09
CA ASN A 186 -4.60 16.93 0.38
C ASN A 186 -5.68 16.62 -0.67
N VAL A 187 -5.51 15.54 -1.44
CA VAL A 187 -6.51 15.10 -2.42
C VAL A 187 -7.81 14.68 -1.74
N LEU A 188 -7.76 13.92 -0.65
CA LEU A 188 -8.97 13.52 0.09
C LEU A 188 -9.72 14.74 0.62
N ARG A 189 -9.01 15.73 1.17
CA ARG A 189 -9.61 17.00 1.62
C ARG A 189 -10.24 17.78 0.47
N GLU A 190 -9.56 17.90 -0.66
CA GLU A 190 -10.05 18.57 -1.87
C GLU A 190 -11.34 17.91 -2.39
N LYS A 191 -11.44 16.58 -2.31
CA LYS A 191 -12.62 15.83 -2.77
C LYS A 191 -13.73 15.71 -1.72
N GLY A 192 -13.60 16.36 -0.55
CA GLY A 192 -14.57 16.29 0.53
C GLY A 192 -14.67 14.90 1.19
N LEU A 193 -13.60 14.11 1.11
CA LEU A 193 -13.50 12.74 1.63
C LEU A 193 -12.67 12.70 2.94
N SER A 194 -12.86 13.66 3.82
CA SER A 194 -12.09 13.76 5.08
C SER A 194 -12.26 12.55 6.01
N GLU A 195 -13.39 11.84 5.92
CA GLU A 195 -13.66 10.63 6.71
C GLU A 195 -13.08 9.34 6.09
N THR A 196 -12.53 9.42 4.88
CA THR A 196 -11.87 8.29 4.23
C THR A 196 -10.54 8.01 4.89
N LYS A 197 -10.31 6.76 5.29
CA LYS A 197 -9.08 6.34 5.97
C LYS A 197 -7.86 6.40 5.04
N ILE A 198 -6.71 6.73 5.59
CA ILE A 198 -5.41 6.50 4.96
C ILE A 198 -4.78 5.27 5.63
N VAL A 199 -4.47 4.24 4.87
CA VAL A 199 -3.93 2.97 5.39
C VAL A 199 -2.50 2.77 4.91
N LEU A 200 -1.60 2.43 5.81
CA LEU A 200 -0.27 1.92 5.47
C LEU A 200 -0.25 0.41 5.66
N ILE A 201 -0.03 -0.34 4.58
CA ILE A 201 0.24 -1.79 4.64
C ILE A 201 1.74 -1.97 4.48
N THR A 202 2.41 -2.47 5.52
CA THR A 202 3.87 -2.52 5.59
C THR A 202 4.40 -3.84 6.13
N ASP A 203 5.58 -4.23 5.69
CA ASP A 203 6.36 -5.32 6.24
C ASP A 203 7.02 -5.00 7.59
N SER A 204 6.83 -3.79 8.08
CA SER A 204 7.31 -3.26 9.35
C SER A 204 8.81 -2.93 9.41
N ALA A 205 9.58 -3.21 8.36
CA ALA A 205 11.03 -3.03 8.38
C ALA A 205 11.47 -1.56 8.40
N GLY A 206 10.65 -0.66 7.86
CA GLY A 206 10.99 0.75 7.73
C GLY A 206 10.26 1.69 8.70
N LEU A 207 9.50 1.17 9.67
CA LEU A 207 8.71 2.00 10.60
C LEU A 207 9.58 2.89 11.52
N ASP A 208 10.87 2.59 11.67
CA ASP A 208 11.84 3.40 12.41
C ASP A 208 12.41 4.60 11.63
N LYS A 209 12.18 4.68 10.32
CA LYS A 209 12.68 5.79 9.49
C LYS A 209 11.98 7.11 9.83
N VAL A 210 12.71 8.20 9.78
CA VAL A 210 12.20 9.54 10.14
C VAL A 210 11.04 9.96 9.22
N SER A 211 11.18 9.83 7.89
CA SER A 211 10.11 10.15 6.94
C SER A 211 8.87 9.29 7.16
N VAL A 212 9.05 7.99 7.49
CA VAL A 212 7.92 7.09 7.76
C VAL A 212 7.20 7.49 9.05
N ARG A 213 7.92 7.79 10.14
CA ARG A 213 7.32 8.27 11.39
C ARG A 213 6.54 9.57 11.19
N ARG A 214 7.09 10.51 10.40
CA ARG A 214 6.40 11.76 10.03
C ARG A 214 5.14 11.49 9.21
N GLY A 215 5.24 10.64 8.17
CA GLY A 215 4.10 10.26 7.35
C GLY A 215 2.99 9.59 8.16
N VAL A 216 3.33 8.63 9.01
CA VAL A 216 2.36 7.97 9.89
C VAL A 216 1.73 8.95 10.90
N SER A 217 2.49 9.93 11.40
CA SER A 217 1.94 11.00 12.25
C SER A 217 0.96 11.92 11.48
N LEU A 218 1.22 12.18 10.19
CA LEU A 218 0.26 12.89 9.33
C LEU A 218 -1.01 12.06 9.12
N MET A 219 -0.89 10.73 8.95
CA MET A 219 -2.04 9.83 8.81
C MET A 219 -2.94 9.87 10.05
N ASP A 220 -2.41 10.02 11.26
CA ASP A 220 -3.20 10.08 12.51
C ASP A 220 -4.28 11.18 12.46
N ALA A 221 -4.02 12.30 11.76
CA ALA A 221 -4.98 13.39 11.56
C ALA A 221 -6.06 13.08 10.49
N HIS A 222 -5.94 11.95 9.80
CA HIS A 222 -6.80 11.54 8.67
C HIS A 222 -7.34 10.12 8.85
N HIS A 223 -7.78 9.77 10.06
CA HIS A 223 -8.28 8.42 10.39
C HIS A 223 -7.31 7.31 9.99
N GLY A 224 -6.00 7.60 10.10
CA GLY A 224 -4.92 6.73 9.65
C GLY A 224 -4.87 5.39 10.39
N GLU A 225 -4.55 4.34 9.66
CA GLU A 225 -4.32 3.01 10.22
C GLU A 225 -3.00 2.44 9.70
N VAL A 226 -2.22 1.85 10.59
CA VAL A 226 -1.04 1.06 10.23
C VAL A 226 -1.40 -0.41 10.30
N TRP A 227 -1.34 -1.10 9.17
CA TRP A 227 -1.53 -2.53 9.05
C TRP A 227 -0.17 -3.18 8.86
N ALA A 228 0.38 -3.64 9.96
CA ALA A 228 1.76 -4.08 10.07
C ALA A 228 1.86 -5.60 10.02
N LYS A 229 2.73 -6.14 9.17
CA LYS A 229 2.87 -7.59 9.01
C LYS A 229 3.68 -8.21 10.14
N LEU A 230 3.14 -9.32 10.65
CA LEU A 230 3.83 -10.27 11.51
C LEU A 230 3.32 -11.68 11.17
N ASP A 231 4.10 -12.46 10.42
CA ASP A 231 3.69 -13.78 9.93
C ASP A 231 4.35 -14.93 10.71
N ALA A 232 5.14 -14.62 11.73
CA ALA A 232 5.98 -15.60 12.44
C ALA A 232 6.11 -15.29 13.93
N GLY A 233 6.31 -16.34 14.73
CA GLY A 233 6.67 -16.25 16.15
C GLY A 233 8.17 -16.45 16.39
N THR A 234 8.82 -17.22 15.52
CA THR A 234 10.25 -17.53 15.62
C THR A 234 11.04 -16.94 14.45
N GLU A 235 12.34 -16.69 14.66
CA GLU A 235 13.22 -16.20 13.59
C GLU A 235 13.40 -17.25 12.48
N GLU A 236 13.37 -18.53 12.82
CA GLU A 236 13.48 -19.62 11.85
C GLU A 236 12.30 -19.60 10.89
N TYR A 237 11.07 -19.54 11.41
CA TYR A 237 9.86 -19.48 10.59
C TYR A 237 9.78 -18.17 9.80
N TYR A 238 10.17 -17.04 10.38
CA TYR A 238 10.26 -15.76 9.70
C TYR A 238 11.19 -15.83 8.47
N ARG A 239 12.38 -16.41 8.64
CA ARG A 239 13.32 -16.60 7.52
C ARG A 239 12.78 -17.56 6.47
N HIS A 240 12.04 -18.59 6.88
CA HIS A 240 11.44 -19.54 5.97
C HIS A 240 10.30 -18.92 5.14
N ILE A 241 9.41 -18.16 5.77
CA ILE A 241 8.19 -17.62 5.12
C ILE A 241 8.42 -16.25 4.48
N ASN A 242 9.09 -15.35 5.18
CA ASN A 242 9.27 -13.97 4.70
C ASN A 242 10.58 -13.78 3.92
N ARG A 243 11.55 -14.68 4.03
CA ARG A 243 12.85 -14.67 3.32
C ARG A 243 13.54 -13.30 3.38
N SER A 244 13.43 -12.62 4.52
CA SER A 244 13.96 -11.28 4.69
C SER A 244 15.40 -11.28 5.18
N SER A 245 16.19 -10.31 4.70
CA SER A 245 17.50 -9.99 5.27
C SER A 245 17.43 -9.08 6.50
N VAL A 246 16.26 -8.50 6.76
CA VAL A 246 16.03 -7.68 7.95
C VAL A 246 15.92 -8.61 9.17
N ARG A 247 16.61 -8.29 10.25
CA ARG A 247 16.57 -9.09 11.47
C ARG A 247 15.18 -9.08 12.09
N PHE A 248 14.74 -10.24 12.58
CA PHE A 248 13.41 -10.40 13.15
C PHE A 248 13.20 -9.54 14.41
N ASP A 249 14.23 -9.38 15.23
CA ASP A 249 14.17 -8.52 16.41
C ASP A 249 13.95 -7.03 16.05
N ARG A 250 14.47 -6.54 14.92
CA ARG A 250 14.19 -5.21 14.42
C ARG A 250 12.72 -5.06 14.01
N ILE A 251 12.12 -6.07 13.37
CA ILE A 251 10.70 -6.06 13.06
C ILE A 251 9.88 -5.95 14.34
N LEU A 252 10.17 -6.78 15.35
CA LEU A 252 9.48 -6.77 16.63
C LEU A 252 9.64 -5.43 17.37
N SER A 253 10.85 -4.85 17.35
CA SER A 253 11.11 -3.54 17.93
C SER A 253 10.30 -2.43 17.23
N ASN A 254 10.26 -2.45 15.89
CA ASN A 254 9.52 -1.49 15.11
C ASN A 254 8.01 -1.57 15.36
N LEU A 255 7.47 -2.79 15.47
CA LEU A 255 6.07 -3.02 15.85
C LEU A 255 5.78 -2.44 17.23
N LEU A 256 6.61 -2.77 18.23
CA LEU A 256 6.44 -2.28 19.60
C LEU A 256 6.50 -0.75 19.68
N GLU A 257 7.54 -0.14 19.10
CA GLU A 257 7.70 1.32 19.16
C GLU A 257 6.56 2.06 18.44
N THR A 258 6.08 1.52 17.33
CA THR A 258 4.91 2.08 16.62
C THR A 258 3.65 1.89 17.45
N ALA A 259 3.43 0.70 18.03
CA ALA A 259 2.26 0.37 18.83
C ALA A 259 2.19 1.16 20.16
N ARG A 260 3.31 1.63 20.70
CA ARG A 260 3.36 2.53 21.87
C ARG A 260 2.81 3.93 21.57
N VAL A 261 2.95 4.38 20.33
CA VAL A 261 2.54 5.73 19.94
C VAL A 261 1.08 5.74 19.43
N ARG A 262 0.64 4.67 18.77
CA ARG A 262 -0.72 4.54 18.21
C ARG A 262 -1.18 3.10 18.14
N PRO A 263 -2.49 2.83 18.18
CA PRO A 263 -3.01 1.50 17.93
C PRO A 263 -2.66 1.04 16.51
N ILE A 264 -2.10 -0.18 16.36
CA ILE A 264 -1.83 -0.80 15.07
C ILE A 264 -2.68 -2.06 14.86
N VAL A 265 -2.90 -2.42 13.61
CA VAL A 265 -3.49 -3.70 13.21
C VAL A 265 -2.36 -4.64 12.81
N ILE A 266 -2.33 -5.83 13.37
CA ILE A 266 -1.39 -6.86 12.93
C ILE A 266 -2.02 -7.64 11.78
N GLN A 267 -1.33 -7.70 10.64
CA GLN A 267 -1.71 -8.52 9.50
C GLN A 267 -0.86 -9.77 9.44
N SER A 268 -1.49 -10.94 9.53
CA SER A 268 -0.78 -12.21 9.54
C SER A 268 -1.36 -13.17 8.52
N LEU A 269 -0.50 -13.61 7.63
CA LEU A 269 -0.84 -14.64 6.65
C LEU A 269 -0.50 -16.02 7.20
N PHE A 270 -1.50 -16.88 7.25
CA PHE A 270 -1.36 -18.28 7.66
C PHE A 270 -1.56 -19.18 6.44
N LEU A 271 -0.64 -20.13 6.27
CA LEU A 271 -0.61 -21.01 5.11
C LEU A 271 -0.12 -22.41 5.50
N LYS A 272 -0.28 -23.36 4.59
CA LYS A 272 0.37 -24.67 4.70
C LYS A 272 1.70 -24.66 3.96
N THR A 273 2.70 -25.20 4.60
CA THR A 273 4.00 -25.50 3.98
C THR A 273 4.09 -27.01 3.78
N HIS A 274 4.27 -27.48 2.53
CA HIS A 274 4.27 -28.89 2.21
C HIS A 274 3.05 -29.66 2.74
N GLY A 275 1.87 -29.03 2.66
CA GLY A 275 0.61 -29.61 3.13
C GLY A 275 0.37 -29.56 4.64
N GLN A 276 1.31 -29.03 5.44
CA GLN A 276 1.18 -28.90 6.90
C GLN A 276 0.91 -27.44 7.30
N PRO A 277 -0.10 -27.18 8.14
CA PRO A 277 -0.31 -25.86 8.71
C PRO A 277 0.85 -25.48 9.66
N MET A 278 0.87 -24.21 10.07
CA MET A 278 1.77 -23.73 11.12
C MET A 278 1.71 -24.67 12.35
N SER A 279 2.85 -25.07 12.88
CA SER A 279 2.89 -25.93 14.06
C SER A 279 2.33 -25.22 15.31
N SER A 280 1.83 -25.99 16.29
CA SER A 280 1.35 -25.41 17.55
C SER A 280 2.44 -24.65 18.29
N ILE A 281 3.68 -25.13 18.25
CA ILE A 281 4.83 -24.46 18.88
C ILE A 281 5.09 -23.10 18.23
N GLU A 282 5.04 -23.02 16.91
CA GLU A 282 5.21 -21.76 16.20
C GLU A 282 4.03 -20.79 16.44
N LEU A 283 2.80 -21.30 16.49
CA LEU A 283 1.62 -20.51 16.79
C LEU A 283 1.65 -19.98 18.24
N GLU A 284 2.12 -20.79 19.20
CA GLU A 284 2.35 -20.33 20.58
C GLU A 284 3.43 -19.25 20.64
N ALA A 285 4.54 -19.43 19.92
CA ALA A 285 5.57 -18.39 19.80
C ALA A 285 5.04 -17.11 19.18
N TYR A 286 4.21 -17.21 18.12
CA TYR A 286 3.54 -16.07 17.50
C TYR A 286 2.65 -15.32 18.51
N CYS A 287 1.79 -16.03 19.25
CA CYS A 287 0.97 -15.43 20.31
C CYS A 287 1.85 -14.77 21.39
N GLY A 288 2.97 -15.40 21.73
CA GLY A 288 3.97 -14.82 22.63
C GLY A 288 4.53 -13.49 22.14
N ARG A 289 4.74 -13.30 20.80
CA ARG A 289 5.18 -12.01 20.25
C ARG A 289 4.10 -10.94 20.38
N LEU A 290 2.84 -11.28 20.12
CA LEU A 290 1.73 -10.35 20.33
C LEU A 290 1.63 -9.89 21.79
N ASN A 291 1.76 -10.81 22.74
CA ASN A 291 1.76 -10.51 24.17
C ASN A 291 2.99 -9.65 24.56
N GLN A 292 4.18 -9.96 24.05
CA GLN A 292 5.38 -9.14 24.28
C GLN A 292 5.20 -7.68 23.82
N ILE A 293 4.54 -7.45 22.70
CA ILE A 293 4.24 -6.08 22.21
C ILE A 293 3.29 -5.39 23.22
N ARG A 294 2.24 -6.07 23.66
CA ARG A 294 1.27 -5.50 24.63
C ARG A 294 1.89 -5.25 26.00
N ASP A 295 2.62 -6.22 26.53
CA ASP A 295 3.32 -6.12 27.82
C ASP A 295 4.39 -5.04 27.81
N GLY A 296 4.99 -4.78 26.63
CA GLY A 296 5.90 -3.66 26.38
C GLY A 296 5.21 -2.30 26.28
N GLY A 297 3.89 -2.22 26.47
CA GLY A 297 3.09 -0.99 26.41
C GLY A 297 2.57 -0.64 25.03
N GLY A 298 2.67 -1.55 24.05
CA GLY A 298 2.09 -1.36 22.72
C GLY A 298 0.59 -1.63 22.68
N THR A 299 -0.15 -0.89 21.87
CA THR A 299 -1.58 -1.06 21.65
C THR A 299 -1.81 -1.77 20.31
N LEU A 300 -2.33 -3.00 20.38
CA LEU A 300 -2.79 -3.76 19.22
C LEU A 300 -4.31 -3.63 19.14
N ARG A 301 -4.83 -3.07 18.03
CA ARG A 301 -6.27 -2.89 17.83
C ARG A 301 -6.95 -4.23 17.57
N GLU A 302 -6.39 -5.00 16.66
CA GLU A 302 -6.87 -6.33 16.26
C GLU A 302 -5.83 -7.05 15.42
N VAL A 303 -6.06 -8.34 15.19
CA VAL A 303 -5.31 -9.17 14.25
C VAL A 303 -6.18 -9.47 13.04
N HIS A 304 -5.67 -9.19 11.84
CA HIS A 304 -6.24 -9.67 10.59
C HIS A 304 -5.57 -11.00 10.24
N ALA A 305 -6.25 -12.10 10.53
CA ALA A 305 -5.81 -13.44 10.17
C ALA A 305 -6.34 -13.77 8.77
N TYR A 306 -5.45 -13.99 7.80
CA TYR A 306 -5.84 -14.29 6.44
C TYR A 306 -5.02 -15.43 5.86
N THR A 307 -5.53 -16.06 4.82
CA THR A 307 -4.85 -17.10 4.07
C THR A 307 -4.76 -16.74 2.59
N LEU A 308 -4.11 -17.59 1.82
CA LEU A 308 -3.90 -17.38 0.39
C LEU A 308 -5.25 -17.32 -0.37
N ALA A 309 -5.46 -16.23 -1.10
CA ALA A 309 -6.60 -16.08 -1.98
C ALA A 309 -6.36 -16.66 -3.39
N ARG A 310 -5.08 -16.82 -3.77
CA ARG A 310 -4.63 -17.24 -5.10
C ARG A 310 -3.41 -18.16 -5.01
N PRO A 311 -3.10 -18.92 -6.09
CA PRO A 311 -1.87 -19.67 -6.18
C PRO A 311 -0.65 -18.76 -6.01
N THR A 312 0.37 -19.27 -5.33
CA THR A 312 1.65 -18.60 -5.10
C THR A 312 2.70 -19.12 -6.07
N PRO A 313 3.83 -18.41 -6.26
CA PRO A 313 4.97 -18.93 -7.02
C PRO A 313 5.51 -20.25 -6.45
N GLU A 314 5.39 -20.44 -5.15
CA GLU A 314 5.87 -21.64 -4.44
C GLU A 314 4.74 -22.67 -4.35
N ALA A 315 4.79 -23.70 -5.18
CA ALA A 315 3.75 -24.74 -5.24
C ALA A 315 3.53 -25.49 -3.90
N TRP A 316 4.50 -25.47 -3.00
CA TRP A 316 4.41 -26.07 -1.67
C TRP A 316 3.74 -25.16 -0.63
N ALA A 317 3.55 -23.87 -0.94
CA ALA A 317 2.84 -22.91 -0.10
C ALA A 317 1.37 -22.89 -0.54
N THR A 318 0.47 -23.43 0.27
CA THR A 318 -0.94 -23.59 -0.05
C THR A 318 -1.85 -22.97 1.00
N ARG A 319 -3.10 -22.68 0.61
CA ARG A 319 -4.07 -22.04 1.51
C ARG A 319 -4.52 -22.97 2.64
N LEU A 320 -4.91 -22.36 3.77
CA LEU A 320 -5.71 -23.02 4.79
C LEU A 320 -7.17 -23.14 4.34
N SER A 321 -7.90 -24.14 4.85
CA SER A 321 -9.35 -24.13 4.80
C SER A 321 -9.91 -23.04 5.75
N ALA A 322 -11.20 -22.72 5.61
CA ALA A 322 -11.84 -21.77 6.52
C ALA A 322 -11.82 -22.27 7.97
N GLU A 323 -12.02 -23.57 8.17
CA GLU A 323 -12.01 -24.22 9.48
C GLU A 323 -10.59 -24.19 10.11
N GLU A 324 -9.57 -24.44 9.30
CA GLU A 324 -8.17 -24.37 9.75
C GLU A 324 -7.79 -22.92 10.14
N LEU A 325 -8.20 -21.94 9.36
CA LEU A 325 -7.97 -20.53 9.67
C LEU A 325 -8.71 -20.12 10.95
N SER A 326 -9.96 -20.59 11.12
CA SER A 326 -10.75 -20.32 12.31
C SER A 326 -10.12 -20.92 13.57
N ALA A 327 -9.57 -22.14 13.49
CA ALA A 327 -8.86 -22.77 14.60
C ALA A 327 -7.62 -21.94 15.02
N VAL A 328 -6.86 -21.42 14.04
CA VAL A 328 -5.75 -20.48 14.30
C VAL A 328 -6.25 -19.22 15.01
N ALA A 329 -7.32 -18.61 14.48
CA ALA A 329 -7.90 -17.39 15.04
C ALA A 329 -8.41 -17.59 16.49
N GLU A 330 -9.05 -18.72 16.78
CA GLU A 330 -9.49 -19.09 18.12
C GLU A 330 -8.31 -19.24 19.09
N THR A 331 -7.23 -19.88 18.65
CA THR A 331 -6.02 -20.00 19.46
C THR A 331 -5.44 -18.61 19.79
N ILE A 332 -5.37 -17.71 18.80
CA ILE A 332 -4.89 -16.34 19.03
C ILE A 332 -5.77 -15.62 20.02
N ARG A 333 -7.12 -15.67 19.87
CA ARG A 333 -8.06 -15.07 20.81
C ARG A 333 -7.89 -15.60 22.23
N ALA A 334 -7.77 -16.91 22.37
CA ALA A 334 -7.63 -17.56 23.67
C ALA A 334 -6.33 -17.19 24.39
N GLN A 335 -5.20 -17.12 23.65
CA GLN A 335 -3.89 -16.87 24.24
C GLN A 335 -3.57 -15.38 24.43
N THR A 336 -4.22 -14.49 23.66
CA THR A 336 -3.88 -13.07 23.69
C THR A 336 -5.03 -12.16 24.15
N GLY A 337 -6.27 -12.62 24.10
CA GLY A 337 -7.45 -11.78 24.33
C GLY A 337 -7.69 -10.72 23.26
N LEU A 338 -6.97 -10.73 22.14
CA LEU A 338 -7.13 -9.79 21.03
C LEU A 338 -8.35 -10.14 20.19
N ARG A 339 -8.96 -9.11 19.61
CA ARG A 339 -9.90 -9.31 18.50
C ARG A 339 -9.15 -9.85 17.29
N VAL A 340 -9.72 -10.88 16.65
CA VAL A 340 -9.19 -11.46 15.42
C VAL A 340 -10.27 -11.45 14.37
N GLU A 341 -10.02 -10.80 13.24
CA GLU A 341 -10.86 -10.88 12.05
C GLU A 341 -10.27 -11.87 11.06
N GLU A 342 -11.13 -12.72 10.50
CA GLU A 342 -10.76 -13.83 9.63
C GLU A 342 -11.10 -13.50 8.18
N PHE A 343 -10.14 -13.77 7.26
CA PHE A 343 -10.29 -13.55 5.82
C PHE A 343 -9.84 -14.83 5.07
N PRO A 344 -10.72 -15.85 5.01
CA PRO A 344 -10.44 -17.12 4.35
C PRO A 344 -10.31 -17.02 2.83
#